data_75da6129f20d80ab77980a5c3dc838de
#
_entry.id   75da6129f20d80ab77980a5c3dc838de
#
_cell.length_a   1.000
_cell.length_b   1.000
_cell.length_c   1.000
_cell.angle_alpha   90.00
_cell.angle_beta   90.00
_cell.angle_gamma   90.00
#
_symmetry.space_group_name_H-M   'P 1'
#
loop_
_entity.id
_entity.type
_entity.pdbx_description
1 polymer ?
#
loop_
_entity_poly.entity_id
_entity_poly.type
_entity_poly.pdbx_seq_one_letter_code
_entity_poly.pdbx_strand_id
1 'polypeptide(L)'
;MIPIYSPYIKKYTKSAEKQLRAGWISNHGKFVDLTTELLCKILNVKYCILMNTGTASTDCLLQALLYTYPQIKRLYIPDFVFITPWSLSYKYFSPEKITPLKVNTLTMNMDTSEKYLMSLEKGAAIFCVHNLGSIVNIPRIKRIRPDLKIIEDNCEGLFGKYEGIYTGTSDSSMASACSFYGNKMITSGEGGAFFTNNSKCFDSIINFTIFCGKYSFKCMSS
;
A
#
# COMPACT_ATOMS: atom_id res chain seq x y z
N MET A 1 23.38 17.72 17.43
CA MET A 1 23.12 16.88 16.21
C MET A 1 21.64 16.95 15.91
N ILE A 2 21.27 17.27 14.67
CA ILE A 2 19.87 17.28 14.22
C ILE A 2 19.58 15.86 13.71
N PRO A 3 18.61 15.10 14.27
CA PRO A 3 18.28 13.78 13.80
C PRO A 3 17.64 13.85 12.40
N ILE A 4 17.86 12.82 11.57
CA ILE A 4 17.25 12.73 10.23
C ILE A 4 15.73 12.67 10.34
N TYR A 5 15.22 11.99 11.37
CA TYR A 5 13.81 12.00 11.75
C TYR A 5 13.65 11.86 13.26
N SER A 6 12.57 12.39 13.79
CA SER A 6 12.24 12.29 15.21
C SER A 6 10.71 12.11 15.35
N PRO A 7 10.24 10.87 15.52
CA PRO A 7 8.81 10.59 15.65
C PRO A 7 8.21 11.32 16.85
N TYR A 8 7.12 12.05 16.66
CA TYR A 8 6.41 12.71 17.75
C TYR A 8 5.46 11.75 18.47
N ILE A 9 6.02 10.89 19.34
CA ILE A 9 5.27 9.88 20.08
C ILE A 9 4.98 10.28 21.54
N LYS A 10 5.64 11.31 22.06
CA LYS A 10 5.57 11.72 23.48
C LYS A 10 4.14 11.91 23.99
N LYS A 11 3.25 12.44 23.14
CA LYS A 11 1.83 12.63 23.48
C LYS A 11 1.10 11.30 23.77
N TYR A 12 1.55 10.20 23.21
CA TYR A 12 0.88 8.91 23.24
C TYR A 12 1.49 7.93 24.25
N THR A 13 2.57 8.31 24.93
CA THR A 13 3.33 7.43 25.86
C THR A 13 2.42 6.85 26.95
N LYS A 14 1.56 7.68 27.56
CA LYS A 14 0.64 7.22 28.61
C LYS A 14 -0.35 6.14 28.13
N SER A 15 -0.83 6.26 26.89
CA SER A 15 -1.74 5.27 26.31
C SER A 15 -1.03 3.94 26.03
N ALA A 16 0.20 4.00 25.50
CA ALA A 16 1.04 2.83 25.29
C ALA A 16 1.40 2.15 26.61
N GLU A 17 1.81 2.92 27.64
CA GLU A 17 2.10 2.40 28.95
C GLU A 17 0.90 1.70 29.61
N LYS A 18 -0.29 2.30 29.51
CA LYS A 18 -1.53 1.68 30.02
C LYS A 18 -1.78 0.33 29.36
N GLN A 19 -1.56 0.23 28.06
CA GLN A 19 -1.75 -1.01 27.31
C GLN A 19 -0.72 -2.09 27.69
N LEU A 20 0.53 -1.70 27.86
CA LEU A 20 1.59 -2.60 28.32
C LEU A 20 1.30 -3.13 29.74
N ARG A 21 0.87 -2.24 30.65
CA ARG A 21 0.49 -2.64 32.03
C ARG A 21 -0.73 -3.56 32.07
N ALA A 22 -1.63 -3.46 31.09
CA ALA A 22 -2.75 -4.41 30.97
C ALA A 22 -2.32 -5.82 30.51
N GLY A 23 -1.04 -6.00 30.15
CA GLY A 23 -0.46 -7.30 29.77
C GLY A 23 -0.94 -7.82 28.41
N TRP A 24 -1.66 -7.01 27.63
CA TRP A 24 -2.21 -7.42 26.34
C TRP A 24 -1.31 -6.96 25.19
N ILE A 25 -0.44 -7.85 24.72
CA ILE A 25 0.42 -7.66 23.54
C ILE A 25 0.02 -8.70 22.52
N SER A 26 -0.73 -8.30 21.48
CA SER A 26 -1.27 -9.21 20.47
C SER A 26 -1.56 -8.44 19.17
N ASN A 27 -1.65 -9.19 18.09
CA ASN A 27 -2.21 -8.73 16.82
C ASN A 27 -3.75 -8.66 16.82
N HIS A 28 -4.38 -8.92 17.96
CA HIS A 28 -5.82 -8.76 18.25
C HIS A 28 -6.03 -7.78 19.38
N GLY A 29 -7.19 -7.11 19.38
CA GLY A 29 -7.65 -6.34 20.49
C GLY A 29 -8.11 -4.94 20.10
N LYS A 30 -8.70 -4.27 21.08
CA LYS A 30 -9.40 -2.99 20.90
C LYS A 30 -8.66 -1.95 20.06
N PHE A 31 -7.34 -1.82 20.21
CA PHE A 31 -6.58 -0.80 19.46
C PHE A 31 -6.31 -1.21 18.01
N VAL A 32 -6.21 -2.51 17.72
CA VAL A 32 -6.13 -3.02 16.35
C VAL A 32 -7.44 -2.73 15.63
N ASP A 33 -8.58 -3.05 16.26
CA ASP A 33 -9.91 -2.82 15.69
C ASP A 33 -10.16 -1.33 15.46
N LEU A 34 -9.94 -0.49 16.47
CA LEU A 34 -10.09 0.97 16.37
C LEU A 34 -9.19 1.58 15.27
N THR A 35 -7.95 1.10 15.13
CA THR A 35 -7.04 1.60 14.09
C THR A 35 -7.56 1.23 12.71
N THR A 36 -8.02 -0.01 12.53
CA THR A 36 -8.62 -0.48 11.28
C THR A 36 -9.85 0.36 10.90
N GLU A 37 -10.77 0.55 11.85
CA GLU A 37 -11.98 1.35 11.65
C GLU A 37 -11.67 2.82 11.30
N LEU A 38 -10.74 3.44 12.04
CA LEU A 38 -10.33 4.81 11.81
C LEU A 38 -9.67 4.99 10.44
N LEU A 39 -8.79 4.09 10.05
CA LEU A 39 -8.13 4.15 8.73
C LEU A 39 -9.16 3.99 7.62
N CYS A 40 -10.08 3.02 7.73
CA CYS A 40 -11.16 2.86 6.77
C CYS A 40 -12.04 4.11 6.66
N LYS A 41 -12.41 4.70 7.80
CA LYS A 41 -13.24 5.91 7.85
C LYS A 41 -12.53 7.13 7.27
N ILE A 42 -11.28 7.39 7.67
CA ILE A 42 -10.52 8.57 7.21
C ILE A 42 -10.23 8.46 5.71
N LEU A 43 -9.79 7.30 5.27
CA LEU A 43 -9.41 7.06 3.88
C LEU A 43 -10.60 6.75 2.95
N ASN A 44 -11.79 6.52 3.51
CA ASN A 44 -12.98 6.08 2.77
C ASN A 44 -12.71 4.82 1.93
N VAL A 45 -12.12 3.81 2.56
CA VAL A 45 -11.82 2.52 1.96
C VAL A 45 -12.62 1.41 2.65
N LYS A 46 -13.06 0.40 1.88
CA LYS A 46 -13.93 -0.67 2.39
C LYS A 46 -13.21 -1.66 3.29
N TYR A 47 -11.95 -1.95 2.98
CA TYR A 47 -11.18 -2.99 3.66
C TYR A 47 -9.79 -2.50 4.00
N CYS A 48 -9.38 -2.75 5.24
CA CYS A 48 -8.05 -2.50 5.76
C CYS A 48 -7.58 -3.73 6.55
N ILE A 49 -6.37 -4.20 6.30
CA ILE A 49 -5.72 -5.26 7.06
C ILE A 49 -4.41 -4.71 7.61
N LEU A 50 -4.27 -4.66 8.93
CA LEU A 50 -3.02 -4.24 9.57
C LEU A 50 -1.98 -5.35 9.45
N MET A 51 -0.75 -4.94 9.19
CA MET A 51 0.42 -5.80 9.01
C MET A 51 1.53 -5.42 9.99
N ASN A 52 2.45 -6.34 10.23
CA ASN A 52 3.59 -6.10 11.10
C ASN A 52 4.65 -5.17 10.51
N THR A 53 4.70 -5.02 9.18
CA THR A 53 5.63 -4.12 8.48
C THR A 53 5.04 -3.63 7.15
N GLY A 54 5.55 -2.54 6.60
CA GLY A 54 5.26 -2.12 5.22
C GLY A 54 5.69 -3.16 4.19
N THR A 55 6.79 -3.88 4.44
CA THR A 55 7.25 -4.98 3.58
C THR A 55 6.22 -6.11 3.51
N ALA A 56 5.63 -6.50 4.64
CA ALA A 56 4.55 -7.50 4.64
C ALA A 56 3.30 -6.99 3.90
N SER A 57 2.98 -5.71 4.02
CA SER A 57 1.87 -5.10 3.27
C SER A 57 2.12 -5.14 1.75
N THR A 58 3.36 -4.88 1.32
CA THR A 58 3.76 -4.96 -0.10
C THR A 58 3.77 -6.40 -0.61
N ASP A 59 4.18 -7.37 0.22
CA ASP A 59 4.12 -8.80 -0.12
C ASP A 59 2.66 -9.24 -0.37
N CYS A 60 1.75 -8.87 0.53
CA CYS A 60 0.31 -9.11 0.36
C CYS A 60 -0.24 -8.43 -0.90
N LEU A 61 0.22 -7.22 -1.22
CA LEU A 61 -0.20 -6.50 -2.41
C LEU A 61 0.14 -7.26 -3.71
N LEU A 62 1.34 -7.82 -3.80
CA LEU A 62 1.77 -8.63 -4.94
C LEU A 62 1.02 -9.97 -5.01
N GLN A 63 0.77 -10.61 -3.87
CA GLN A 63 -0.04 -11.84 -3.82
C GLN A 63 -1.47 -11.58 -4.29
N ALA A 64 -2.11 -10.50 -3.79
CA ALA A 64 -3.45 -10.10 -4.21
C ALA A 64 -3.52 -9.81 -5.70
N LEU A 65 -2.48 -9.16 -6.26
CA LEU A 65 -2.36 -8.89 -7.68
C LEU A 65 -2.40 -10.19 -8.50
N LEU A 66 -1.57 -11.16 -8.16
CA LEU A 66 -1.49 -12.43 -8.89
C LEU A 66 -2.71 -13.31 -8.69
N TYR A 67 -3.31 -13.29 -7.50
CA TYR A 67 -4.56 -14.00 -7.26
C TYR A 67 -5.71 -13.43 -8.10
N THR A 68 -5.79 -12.10 -8.17
CA THR A 68 -6.87 -11.42 -8.90
C THR A 68 -6.67 -11.48 -10.41
N TYR A 69 -5.43 -11.44 -10.86
CA TYR A 69 -5.04 -11.40 -12.27
C TYR A 69 -3.93 -12.40 -12.60
N PRO A 70 -4.19 -13.72 -12.53
CA PRO A 70 -3.14 -14.74 -12.72
C PRO A 70 -2.51 -14.73 -14.11
N GLN A 71 -3.16 -14.08 -15.09
CA GLN A 71 -2.70 -13.98 -16.47
C GLN A 71 -1.68 -12.84 -16.70
N ILE A 72 -1.33 -12.04 -15.66
CA ILE A 72 -0.36 -10.95 -15.82
C ILE A 72 0.99 -11.51 -16.25
N LYS A 73 1.48 -10.99 -17.38
CA LYS A 73 2.75 -11.39 -17.96
C LYS A 73 3.87 -10.38 -17.72
N ARG A 74 3.53 -9.14 -17.40
CA ARG A 74 4.47 -8.02 -17.23
C ARG A 74 4.12 -7.20 -16.01
N LEU A 75 5.12 -6.91 -15.19
CA LEU A 75 5.04 -5.94 -14.08
C LEU A 75 6.01 -4.80 -14.34
N TYR A 76 5.52 -3.58 -14.30
CA TYR A 76 6.30 -2.36 -14.39
C TYR A 76 6.51 -1.76 -13.00
N ILE A 77 7.75 -1.42 -12.64
CA ILE A 77 8.13 -0.83 -11.36
C ILE A 77 9.01 0.39 -11.63
N PRO A 78 8.79 1.55 -10.99
CA PRO A 78 9.68 2.71 -11.16
C PRO A 78 11.13 2.36 -10.85
N ASP A 79 12.07 2.87 -11.64
CA ASP A 79 13.51 2.61 -11.48
C ASP A 79 14.13 3.36 -10.29
N PHE A 80 13.45 4.36 -9.76
CA PHE A 80 13.85 5.10 -8.58
C PHE A 80 12.78 5.00 -7.47
N VAL A 81 12.91 4.02 -6.61
CA VAL A 81 12.03 3.77 -5.44
C VAL A 81 12.80 3.04 -4.35
N PHE A 82 12.20 2.92 -3.16
CA PHE A 82 12.73 2.05 -2.12
C PHE A 82 12.83 0.60 -2.62
N ILE A 83 13.78 -0.17 -2.09
CA ILE A 83 14.12 -1.50 -2.62
C ILE A 83 12.99 -2.55 -2.54
N THR A 84 12.05 -2.39 -1.60
CA THR A 84 11.01 -3.40 -1.31
C THR A 84 10.15 -3.78 -2.52
N PRO A 85 9.59 -2.85 -3.32
CA PRO A 85 8.85 -3.21 -4.54
C PRO A 85 9.65 -4.12 -5.48
N TRP A 86 10.93 -3.84 -5.66
CA TRP A 86 11.82 -4.63 -6.52
C TRP A 86 12.11 -6.00 -5.92
N SER A 87 12.62 -6.06 -4.68
CA SER A 87 13.06 -7.30 -4.04
C SER A 87 11.91 -8.30 -3.89
N LEU A 88 10.72 -7.84 -3.51
CA LEU A 88 9.55 -8.70 -3.38
C LEU A 88 8.98 -9.12 -4.74
N SER A 89 9.07 -8.27 -5.76
CA SER A 89 8.60 -8.66 -7.09
C SER A 89 9.37 -9.84 -7.68
N TYR A 90 10.67 -9.95 -7.41
CA TYR A 90 11.46 -11.12 -7.81
C TYR A 90 11.06 -12.44 -7.13
N LYS A 91 10.31 -12.37 -6.03
CA LYS A 91 9.71 -13.56 -5.39
C LYS A 91 8.57 -14.15 -6.22
N TYR A 92 7.89 -13.31 -7.02
CA TYR A 92 6.65 -13.66 -7.72
C TYR A 92 6.76 -13.64 -9.24
N PHE A 93 7.70 -12.89 -9.77
CA PHE A 93 7.92 -12.72 -11.21
C PHE A 93 9.36 -13.06 -11.54
N SER A 94 9.57 -13.80 -12.62
CA SER A 94 10.91 -13.98 -13.17
C SER A 94 11.45 -12.65 -13.73
N PRO A 95 12.77 -12.41 -13.68
CA PRO A 95 13.38 -11.12 -14.01
C PRO A 95 12.94 -10.54 -15.35
N GLU A 96 12.80 -11.37 -16.38
CA GLU A 96 12.38 -10.95 -17.72
C GLU A 96 10.93 -10.43 -17.79
N LYS A 97 10.13 -10.67 -16.76
CA LYS A 97 8.74 -10.16 -16.64
C LYS A 97 8.65 -8.85 -15.88
N ILE A 98 9.74 -8.40 -15.27
CA ILE A 98 9.80 -7.12 -14.56
C ILE A 98 10.51 -6.11 -15.45
N THR A 99 9.90 -4.93 -15.62
CA THR A 99 10.45 -3.87 -16.47
C THR A 99 10.49 -2.56 -15.68
N PRO A 100 11.64 -1.85 -15.66
CA PRO A 100 11.72 -0.56 -15.02
C PRO A 100 10.83 0.46 -15.74
N LEU A 101 10.10 1.26 -14.95
CA LEU A 101 9.40 2.45 -15.42
C LEU A 101 10.34 3.64 -15.34
N LYS A 102 10.36 4.42 -16.43
CA LYS A 102 11.07 5.68 -16.47
C LYS A 102 10.51 6.63 -15.40
N VAL A 103 11.42 7.28 -14.68
CA VAL A 103 11.11 8.29 -13.67
C VAL A 103 11.31 9.69 -14.24
N ASN A 104 10.40 10.59 -13.90
CA ASN A 104 10.56 12.03 -14.13
C ASN A 104 11.47 12.60 -13.04
N THR A 105 12.62 13.13 -13.42
CA THR A 105 13.65 13.63 -12.49
C THR A 105 13.24 14.86 -11.69
N LEU A 106 12.21 15.59 -12.11
CA LEU A 106 11.69 16.75 -11.37
C LEU A 106 10.73 16.33 -10.24
N THR A 107 9.93 15.29 -10.48
CA THR A 107 8.93 14.82 -9.50
C THR A 107 9.39 13.60 -8.72
N MET A 108 10.45 12.95 -9.17
CA MET A 108 10.96 11.66 -8.66
C MET A 108 9.93 10.53 -8.71
N ASN A 109 8.85 10.73 -9.46
CA ASN A 109 7.81 9.73 -9.72
C ASN A 109 7.90 9.19 -11.13
N MET A 110 7.20 8.08 -11.39
CA MET A 110 7.09 7.49 -12.71
C MET A 110 6.60 8.51 -13.75
N ASP A 111 7.11 8.41 -14.97
CA ASP A 111 6.62 9.22 -16.09
C ASP A 111 5.18 8.84 -16.42
N THR A 112 4.27 9.80 -16.26
CA THR A 112 2.84 9.65 -16.54
C THR A 112 2.42 10.37 -17.82
N SER A 113 3.38 10.74 -18.69
CA SER A 113 3.03 11.31 -20.00
C SER A 113 2.22 10.29 -20.82
N GLU A 114 1.24 10.77 -21.56
CA GLU A 114 0.34 9.91 -22.33
C GLU A 114 1.13 9.06 -23.34
N LYS A 115 2.08 9.68 -24.04
CA LYS A 115 2.96 8.99 -25.00
C LYS A 115 3.69 7.81 -24.34
N TYR A 116 4.21 7.99 -23.11
CA TYR A 116 4.91 6.95 -22.39
C TYR A 116 3.95 5.86 -21.91
N LEU A 117 2.81 6.23 -21.31
CA LEU A 117 1.80 5.26 -20.87
C LEU A 117 1.27 4.40 -22.02
N MET A 118 1.08 5.00 -23.22
CA MET A 118 0.63 4.27 -24.40
C MET A 118 1.69 3.30 -24.96
N SER A 119 2.96 3.47 -24.63
CA SER A 119 4.03 2.53 -25.03
C SER A 119 4.12 1.27 -24.15
N LEU A 120 3.44 1.25 -23.00
CA LEU A 120 3.45 0.09 -22.11
C LEU A 120 2.63 -1.08 -22.67
N GLU A 121 3.05 -2.30 -22.35
CA GLU A 121 2.36 -3.52 -22.80
C GLU A 121 0.90 -3.54 -22.37
N LYS A 122 0.01 -3.99 -23.26
CA LYS A 122 -1.43 -4.05 -22.98
C LYS A 122 -1.74 -5.08 -21.89
N GLY A 123 -2.57 -4.68 -20.92
CA GLY A 123 -2.99 -5.54 -19.82
C GLY A 123 -1.93 -5.83 -18.75
N ALA A 124 -0.79 -5.15 -18.82
CA ALA A 124 0.29 -5.27 -17.83
C ALA A 124 -0.14 -4.73 -16.45
N ALA A 125 0.63 -5.10 -15.42
CA ALA A 125 0.53 -4.48 -14.11
C ALA A 125 1.53 -3.33 -13.96
N ILE A 126 1.13 -2.29 -13.22
CA ILE A 126 1.99 -1.17 -12.84
C ILE A 126 2.02 -1.07 -11.30
N PHE A 127 3.22 -1.00 -10.77
CA PHE A 127 3.47 -0.63 -9.39
C PHE A 127 3.62 0.89 -9.31
N CYS A 128 2.59 1.60 -8.90
CA CYS A 128 2.65 3.05 -8.69
C CYS A 128 3.16 3.35 -7.28
N VAL A 129 4.27 4.05 -7.18
CA VAL A 129 4.87 4.45 -5.90
C VAL A 129 4.71 5.96 -5.74
N HIS A 130 4.16 6.40 -4.60
CA HIS A 130 4.08 7.82 -4.22
C HIS A 130 5.39 8.24 -3.55
N ASN A 131 6.43 8.34 -4.36
CA ASN A 131 7.80 8.46 -3.90
C ASN A 131 8.05 9.79 -3.18
N LEU A 132 8.65 9.73 -1.97
CA LEU A 132 8.99 10.89 -1.15
C LEU A 132 7.79 11.84 -0.90
N GLY A 133 6.57 11.31 -0.89
CA GLY A 133 5.33 12.08 -0.71
C GLY A 133 4.86 12.83 -1.96
N SER A 134 5.53 12.68 -3.09
CA SER A 134 5.06 13.17 -4.39
C SER A 134 3.98 12.23 -4.94
N ILE A 135 2.77 12.76 -5.15
CA ILE A 135 1.59 11.94 -5.45
C ILE A 135 1.44 11.68 -6.95
N VAL A 136 1.36 10.41 -7.31
CA VAL A 136 1.06 9.97 -8.70
C VAL A 136 -0.43 10.11 -8.98
N ASN A 137 -0.78 10.68 -10.14
CA ASN A 137 -2.17 10.80 -10.58
C ASN A 137 -2.72 9.47 -11.11
N ILE A 138 -3.16 8.60 -10.21
CA ILE A 138 -3.71 7.28 -10.54
C ILE A 138 -4.99 7.38 -11.41
N PRO A 139 -5.98 8.25 -11.08
CA PRO A 139 -7.17 8.41 -11.92
C PRO A 139 -6.83 8.77 -13.38
N ARG A 140 -5.84 9.65 -13.60
CA ARG A 140 -5.41 10.01 -14.95
C ARG A 140 -4.80 8.81 -15.69
N ILE A 141 -3.93 8.03 -15.03
CA ILE A 141 -3.35 6.82 -15.64
C ILE A 141 -4.49 5.89 -16.08
N LYS A 142 -5.49 5.69 -15.23
CA LYS A 142 -6.61 4.78 -15.52
C LYS A 142 -7.51 5.29 -16.64
N ARG A 143 -7.69 6.61 -16.78
CA ARG A 143 -8.43 7.21 -17.92
C ARG A 143 -7.69 6.96 -19.24
N ILE A 144 -6.37 7.10 -19.27
CA ILE A 144 -5.55 6.89 -20.49
C ILE A 144 -5.43 5.39 -20.81
N ARG A 145 -5.21 4.55 -19.78
CA ARG A 145 -4.96 3.11 -19.92
C ARG A 145 -5.87 2.31 -18.97
N PRO A 146 -7.16 2.15 -19.33
CA PRO A 146 -8.12 1.39 -18.51
C PRO A 146 -7.79 -0.11 -18.39
N ASP A 147 -6.97 -0.62 -19.31
CA ASP A 147 -6.53 -2.02 -19.34
C ASP A 147 -5.46 -2.36 -18.28
N LEU A 148 -4.66 -1.37 -17.85
CA LEU A 148 -3.59 -1.58 -16.89
C LEU A 148 -4.14 -1.98 -15.50
N LYS A 149 -3.43 -2.89 -14.85
CA LYS A 149 -3.70 -3.32 -13.46
C LYS A 149 -2.80 -2.52 -12.54
N ILE A 150 -3.38 -1.60 -11.78
CA ILE A 150 -2.65 -0.67 -10.94
C ILE A 150 -2.67 -1.15 -9.49
N ILE A 151 -1.49 -1.24 -8.88
CA ILE A 151 -1.27 -1.41 -7.46
C ILE A 151 -0.46 -0.23 -6.93
N GLU A 152 -0.71 0.20 -5.68
CA GLU A 152 -0.10 1.40 -5.12
C GLU A 152 0.83 1.08 -3.94
N ASP A 153 2.07 1.58 -3.99
CA ASP A 153 2.90 1.75 -2.80
C ASP A 153 2.63 3.13 -2.21
N ASN A 154 1.92 3.13 -1.10
CA ASN A 154 1.51 4.31 -0.36
C ASN A 154 2.34 4.53 0.91
N CYS A 155 3.53 3.88 1.01
CA CYS A 155 4.37 3.94 2.20
C CYS A 155 4.87 5.35 2.54
N GLU A 156 4.94 6.24 1.55
CA GLU A 156 5.35 7.64 1.74
C GLU A 156 4.27 8.64 1.31
N GLY A 157 3.18 8.16 0.71
CA GLY A 157 2.07 8.99 0.22
C GLY A 157 0.81 8.94 1.06
N LEU A 158 0.82 8.25 2.22
CA LEU A 158 -0.37 8.08 3.05
C LEU A 158 -0.98 9.44 3.42
N PHE A 159 -2.31 9.56 3.30
CA PHE A 159 -3.11 10.79 3.43
C PHE A 159 -2.87 11.85 2.34
N GLY A 160 -1.99 11.61 1.37
CA GLY A 160 -1.92 12.41 0.17
C GLY A 160 -3.22 12.34 -0.63
N LYS A 161 -3.51 13.35 -1.44
CA LYS A 161 -4.71 13.39 -2.28
C LYS A 161 -4.36 13.76 -3.71
N TYR A 162 -5.09 13.17 -4.64
CA TYR A 162 -5.13 13.63 -6.02
C TYR A 162 -6.58 13.79 -6.46
N GLU A 163 -6.93 14.96 -7.01
CA GLU A 163 -8.32 15.31 -7.38
C GLU A 163 -9.33 15.06 -6.20
N GLY A 164 -8.91 15.33 -4.96
CA GLY A 164 -9.74 15.15 -3.76
C GLY A 164 -9.81 13.70 -3.23
N ILE A 165 -9.29 12.73 -3.97
CA ILE A 165 -9.27 11.30 -3.59
C ILE A 165 -7.97 10.99 -2.86
N TYR A 166 -8.06 10.31 -1.73
CA TYR A 166 -6.88 9.83 -1.00
C TYR A 166 -6.10 8.79 -1.81
N THR A 167 -4.77 8.83 -1.68
CA THR A 167 -3.89 7.78 -2.21
C THR A 167 -4.25 6.42 -1.64
N GLY A 168 -4.15 5.38 -2.46
CA GLY A 168 -4.41 4.00 -2.06
C GLY A 168 -5.88 3.64 -1.87
N THR A 169 -6.83 4.53 -2.21
CA THR A 169 -8.28 4.33 -1.97
C THR A 169 -9.11 4.51 -3.22
N SER A 170 -8.48 4.87 -4.33
CA SER A 170 -9.15 5.06 -5.62
C SER A 170 -9.63 3.73 -6.18
N ASP A 171 -10.85 3.71 -6.73
CA ASP A 171 -11.34 2.58 -7.54
C ASP A 171 -10.52 2.39 -8.84
N SER A 172 -9.65 3.33 -9.15
CA SER A 172 -8.70 3.23 -10.27
C SER A 172 -7.52 2.30 -9.98
N SER A 173 -7.24 1.98 -8.73
CA SER A 173 -6.26 0.97 -8.32
C SER A 173 -6.93 -0.24 -7.69
N MET A 174 -6.26 -1.38 -7.77
CA MET A 174 -6.77 -2.63 -7.21
C MET A 174 -6.66 -2.66 -5.69
N ALA A 175 -5.51 -2.28 -5.18
CA ALA A 175 -5.17 -2.28 -3.77
C ALA A 175 -3.92 -1.43 -3.53
N SER A 176 -3.65 -1.14 -2.26
CA SER A 176 -2.46 -0.41 -1.84
C SER A 176 -1.83 -0.98 -0.58
N ALA A 177 -0.53 -0.74 -0.43
CA ALA A 177 0.25 -1.04 0.78
C ALA A 177 0.76 0.26 1.40
N CYS A 178 0.78 0.33 2.72
CA CYS A 178 1.45 1.43 3.44
C CYS A 178 2.34 0.92 4.58
N SER A 179 3.16 1.82 5.13
CA SER A 179 4.11 1.56 6.20
C SER A 179 3.88 2.49 7.37
N PHE A 180 4.02 1.96 8.59
CA PHE A 180 4.03 2.70 9.85
C PHE A 180 5.41 2.65 10.53
N TYR A 181 6.47 2.49 9.74
CA TYR A 181 7.84 2.55 10.23
C TYR A 181 8.16 3.92 10.85
N GLY A 182 9.25 3.98 11.64
CA GLY A 182 9.62 5.14 12.46
C GLY A 182 9.66 6.50 11.75
N ASN A 183 9.97 6.56 10.46
CA ASN A 183 10.08 7.79 9.67
C ASN A 183 8.86 8.11 8.79
N LYS A 184 7.78 7.33 8.89
CA LYS A 184 6.61 7.51 8.02
C LYS A 184 5.64 8.57 8.57
N MET A 185 4.63 8.94 7.78
CA MET A 185 3.63 9.96 8.11
C MET A 185 2.97 9.73 9.48
N ILE A 186 2.63 8.49 9.78
CA ILE A 186 2.27 8.02 11.12
C ILE A 186 3.12 6.79 11.43
N THR A 187 3.44 6.58 12.71
CA THR A 187 4.29 5.47 13.11
C THR A 187 3.78 4.74 14.34
N SER A 188 3.98 3.44 14.36
CA SER A 188 3.90 2.55 15.51
C SER A 188 5.27 1.92 15.87
N GLY A 189 6.37 2.51 15.34
CA GLY A 189 7.71 1.94 15.40
C GLY A 189 7.97 1.02 14.22
N GLU A 190 7.21 -0.03 14.12
CA GLU A 190 7.02 -0.91 12.98
C GLU A 190 5.52 -1.04 12.69
N GLY A 191 5.17 -1.55 11.53
CA GLY A 191 3.79 -1.79 11.12
C GLY A 191 3.54 -1.43 9.66
N GLY A 192 2.34 -1.76 9.21
CA GLY A 192 1.85 -1.42 7.89
C GLY A 192 0.37 -1.72 7.76
N ALA A 193 -0.18 -1.45 6.60
CA ALA A 193 -1.54 -1.85 6.28
C ALA A 193 -1.70 -2.11 4.77
N PHE A 194 -2.59 -3.02 4.47
CA PHE A 194 -3.10 -3.30 3.14
C PHE A 194 -4.50 -2.72 3.02
N PHE A 195 -4.78 -1.97 1.96
CA PHE A 195 -6.07 -1.36 1.69
C PHE A 195 -6.63 -1.81 0.35
N THR A 196 -7.95 -2.02 0.28
CA THR A 196 -8.62 -2.29 -0.99
C THR A 196 -10.12 -1.99 -0.91
N ASN A 197 -10.72 -1.65 -2.05
CA ASN A 197 -12.18 -1.63 -2.23
C ASN A 197 -12.68 -2.92 -2.91
N ASN A 198 -11.76 -3.79 -3.35
CA ASN A 198 -12.05 -5.01 -4.08
C ASN A 198 -12.19 -6.19 -3.11
N SER A 199 -13.39 -6.76 -3.00
CA SER A 199 -13.65 -7.90 -2.11
C SER A 199 -12.82 -9.14 -2.45
N LYS A 200 -12.58 -9.42 -3.75
CA LYS A 200 -11.74 -10.57 -4.16
C LYS A 200 -10.29 -10.41 -3.66
N CYS A 201 -9.74 -9.19 -3.73
CA CYS A 201 -8.41 -8.91 -3.18
C CYS A 201 -8.40 -9.11 -1.66
N PHE A 202 -9.41 -8.60 -0.96
CA PHE A 202 -9.54 -8.76 0.48
C PHE A 202 -9.64 -10.23 0.87
N ASP A 203 -10.55 -10.99 0.26
CA ASP A 203 -10.75 -12.41 0.55
C ASP A 203 -9.50 -13.24 0.28
N SER A 204 -8.74 -12.92 -0.78
CA SER A 204 -7.49 -13.59 -1.09
C SER A 204 -6.45 -13.45 0.03
N ILE A 205 -6.32 -12.25 0.60
CA ILE A 205 -5.37 -11.99 1.68
C ILE A 205 -5.87 -12.58 3.00
N ILE A 206 -7.16 -12.48 3.30
CA ILE A 206 -7.72 -13.10 4.50
C ILE A 206 -7.52 -14.62 4.46
N ASN A 207 -7.81 -15.29 3.36
CA ASN A 207 -7.60 -16.73 3.22
C ASN A 207 -6.14 -17.13 3.36
N PHE A 208 -5.21 -16.30 2.87
CA PHE A 208 -3.77 -16.50 3.04
C PHE A 208 -3.33 -16.28 4.50
N THR A 209 -3.88 -15.27 5.18
CA THR A 209 -3.53 -14.93 6.57
C THR A 209 -4.26 -15.78 7.61
N ILE A 210 -5.39 -16.41 7.27
CA ILE A 210 -6.17 -17.31 8.17
C ILE A 210 -5.38 -18.57 8.54
N PHE A 211 -4.40 -18.99 7.77
CA PHE A 211 -3.44 -19.98 8.25
C PHE A 211 -2.68 -19.51 9.51
N CYS A 212 -2.76 -18.23 9.85
CA CYS A 212 -2.18 -17.60 11.03
C CYS A 212 -3.20 -17.19 12.12
N GLY A 213 -4.49 -17.59 12.01
CA GLY A 213 -5.53 -17.29 13.01
C GLY A 213 -6.74 -16.53 12.45
N LYS A 214 -7.94 -16.84 12.89
CA LYS A 214 -9.22 -16.24 12.46
C LYS A 214 -9.24 -14.73 12.67
N TYR A 215 -9.38 -13.95 11.59
CA TYR A 215 -9.58 -12.50 11.64
C TYR A 215 -10.83 -12.10 10.86
N SER A 216 -11.74 -11.37 11.51
CA SER A 216 -12.82 -10.66 10.82
C SER A 216 -12.45 -9.18 10.78
N PHE A 217 -12.10 -8.66 9.61
CA PHE A 217 -11.79 -7.24 9.41
C PHE A 217 -12.67 -6.65 8.31
N LYS A 218 -13.98 -6.63 8.55
CA LYS A 218 -14.89 -5.83 7.74
C LYS A 218 -15.10 -4.49 8.42
N CYS A 219 -14.73 -3.39 7.77
CA CYS A 219 -15.34 -2.12 8.07
C CYS A 219 -16.80 -2.20 7.61
N MET A 220 -17.71 -2.30 8.57
CA MET A 220 -19.14 -2.24 8.25
C MET A 220 -19.44 -0.81 7.78
N SER A 221 -19.64 -0.64 6.48
CA SER A 221 -20.33 0.53 5.95
C SER A 221 -21.79 0.38 6.32
N SER A 222 -22.24 1.14 7.30
CA SER A 222 -23.67 1.49 7.45
C SER A 222 -24.07 2.45 6.35
#